data_d33fcafdbbf7e58bc69a1047dad252b7
#
_entry.id   d33fcafdbbf7e58bc69a1047dad252b7
#
_cell.length_a   1.000
_cell.length_b   1.000
_cell.length_c   1.000
_cell.angle_alpha   90.00
_cell.angle_beta   90.00
_cell.angle_gamma   90.00
#
_symmetry.space_group_name_H-M   'P 1'
#
loop_
_entity.id
_entity.type
_entity.pdbx_description
1 polymer ?
#
loop_
_entity_poly.entity_id
_entity_poly.type
_entity_poly.pdbx_seq_one_letter_code
_entity_poly.pdbx_strand_id
1 'polypeptide(L)'
;MAEVTFTGDTLRYASLFQDVTRTTVVDCLDTPDRIVYVVQKGDIGRAIGKKGENVAKLRRLMNRDILVVEYADEPESFIANVFRNYKVKKVDIEQRGDITHATVTVDASMKGKAIGREGKNLRIARDLISRHFPIQSVSVA
;
A
#
# COMPACT_ATOMS: atom_id res chain seq x y z
N MET A 1 -12.14 11.49 2.01
CA MET A 1 -10.77 11.03 1.70
C MET A 1 -9.77 12.13 2.06
N ALA A 2 -8.65 11.76 2.62
CA ALA A 2 -7.62 12.72 2.98
C ALA A 2 -7.00 13.34 1.71
N GLU A 3 -6.63 14.60 1.80
CA GLU A 3 -5.94 15.28 0.72
C GLU A 3 -4.48 14.79 0.64
N VAL A 4 -4.01 14.50 -0.55
CA VAL A 4 -2.66 14.01 -0.78
C VAL A 4 -1.91 14.98 -1.67
N THR A 5 -0.73 15.42 -1.20
CA THR A 5 0.14 16.33 -1.95
C THR A 5 1.39 15.57 -2.39
N PHE A 6 1.69 15.61 -3.69
CA PHE A 6 2.90 14.99 -4.25
C PHE A 6 4.08 15.96 -4.19
N THR A 7 5.26 15.42 -3.87
CA THR A 7 6.54 16.14 -4.05
C THR A 7 6.91 16.11 -5.52
N GLY A 8 7.97 16.83 -5.90
CA GLY A 8 8.48 16.79 -7.28
C GLY A 8 8.84 15.38 -7.73
N ASP A 9 9.52 14.61 -6.86
CA ASP A 9 9.93 13.24 -7.17
C ASP A 9 8.74 12.29 -7.28
N THR A 10 7.82 12.34 -6.30
CA THR A 10 6.65 11.46 -6.34
C THR A 10 5.71 11.80 -7.48
N LEU A 11 5.67 13.08 -7.89
CA LEU A 11 4.89 13.47 -9.06
C LEU A 11 5.45 12.82 -10.34
N ARG A 12 6.78 12.83 -10.50
CA ARG A 12 7.42 12.15 -11.63
C ARG A 12 7.16 10.64 -11.63
N TYR A 13 7.27 10.02 -10.46
CA TYR A 13 7.00 8.58 -10.30
C TYR A 13 5.56 8.24 -10.63
N ALA A 14 4.61 9.06 -10.17
CA ALA A 14 3.20 8.87 -10.48
C ALA A 14 2.93 9.02 -11.98
N SER A 15 3.53 10.02 -12.63
CA SER A 15 3.36 10.24 -14.06
C SER A 15 3.89 9.06 -14.87
N LEU A 16 5.07 8.56 -14.53
CA LEU A 16 5.64 7.39 -15.20
C LEU A 16 4.73 6.16 -15.04
N PHE A 17 4.26 5.93 -13.83
CA PHE A 17 3.36 4.81 -13.55
C PHE A 17 2.07 4.90 -14.37
N GLN A 18 1.45 6.07 -14.41
CA GLN A 18 0.22 6.28 -15.16
C GLN A 18 0.43 6.12 -16.66
N ASP A 19 1.57 6.55 -17.18
CA ASP A 19 1.91 6.37 -18.60
C ASP A 19 2.04 4.90 -18.98
N VAL A 20 2.67 4.10 -18.11
CA VAL A 20 2.87 2.67 -18.37
C VAL A 20 1.60 1.87 -18.17
N THR A 21 0.85 2.14 -17.11
CA THR A 21 -0.29 1.30 -16.69
C THR A 21 -1.63 1.79 -17.20
N ARG A 22 -1.73 3.05 -17.58
CA ARG A 22 -3.00 3.70 -17.96
C ARG A 22 -4.03 3.68 -16.82
N THR A 23 -3.55 3.78 -15.60
CA THR A 23 -4.39 3.84 -14.40
C THR A 23 -4.24 5.20 -13.72
N THR A 24 -5.10 5.47 -12.74
CA THR A 24 -5.03 6.70 -11.96
C THR A 24 -4.33 6.43 -10.63
N VAL A 25 -3.25 7.15 -10.36
CA VAL A 25 -2.51 7.08 -9.10
C VAL A 25 -3.14 8.04 -8.10
N VAL A 26 -3.61 7.48 -6.98
CA VAL A 26 -4.21 8.25 -5.86
C VAL A 26 -3.13 8.75 -4.92
N ASP A 27 -2.08 7.96 -4.70
CA ASP A 27 -0.99 8.30 -3.79
C ASP A 27 0.28 7.59 -4.23
N CYS A 28 1.41 8.17 -3.88
CA CYS A 28 2.72 7.59 -4.15
C CYS A 28 3.62 7.85 -2.94
N LEU A 29 4.16 6.79 -2.36
CA LEU A 29 5.04 6.86 -1.20
C LEU A 29 6.43 6.35 -1.59
N ASP A 30 7.42 7.25 -1.54
CA ASP A 30 8.81 6.91 -1.84
C ASP A 30 9.51 6.54 -0.53
N THR A 31 9.90 5.28 -0.39
CA THR A 31 10.62 4.80 0.78
C THR A 31 11.99 4.29 0.38
N PRO A 32 12.94 4.18 1.32
CA PRO A 32 14.26 3.62 0.99
C PRO A 32 14.20 2.19 0.42
N ASP A 33 13.18 1.40 0.81
CA ASP A 33 13.08 0.00 0.42
C ASP A 33 12.29 -0.21 -0.88
N ARG A 34 11.30 0.65 -1.15
CA ARG A 34 10.44 0.51 -2.32
C ARG A 34 9.63 1.77 -2.56
N ILE A 35 9.05 1.84 -3.75
CA ILE A 35 8.04 2.85 -4.05
C ILE A 35 6.67 2.17 -3.94
N VAL A 36 5.75 2.81 -3.21
CA VAL A 36 4.38 2.32 -3.05
C VAL A 36 3.46 3.20 -3.87
N TYR A 37 2.68 2.59 -4.76
CA TYR A 37 1.65 3.28 -5.52
C TYR A 37 0.28 2.85 -5.03
N VAL A 38 -0.58 3.81 -4.75
CA VAL A 38 -2.00 3.55 -4.50
C VAL A 38 -2.76 3.92 -5.75
N VAL A 39 -3.47 2.95 -6.33
CA VAL A 39 -4.25 3.18 -7.54
C VAL A 39 -5.73 3.28 -7.19
N GLN A 40 -6.49 3.92 -8.08
CA GLN A 40 -7.92 4.08 -7.93
C GLN A 40 -8.60 2.72 -7.81
N LYS A 41 -9.69 2.67 -7.07
CA LYS A 41 -10.51 1.48 -6.92
C LYS A 41 -10.91 0.93 -8.30
N GLY A 42 -10.69 -0.36 -8.50
CA GLY A 42 -10.98 -1.04 -9.76
C GLY A 42 -9.81 -1.09 -10.74
N ASP A 43 -8.72 -0.36 -10.48
CA ASP A 43 -7.59 -0.28 -11.41
C ASP A 43 -6.48 -1.28 -11.16
N ILE A 44 -6.52 -2.05 -10.05
CA ILE A 44 -5.38 -2.89 -9.64
C ILE A 44 -4.98 -3.92 -10.70
N GLY A 45 -5.93 -4.58 -11.32
CA GLY A 45 -5.63 -5.58 -12.36
C GLY A 45 -4.88 -4.98 -13.53
N ARG A 46 -5.33 -3.83 -14.02
CA ARG A 46 -4.69 -3.13 -15.13
C ARG A 46 -3.34 -2.55 -14.72
N ALA A 47 -3.22 -2.09 -13.49
CA ALA A 47 -1.96 -1.56 -12.97
C ALA A 47 -0.87 -2.62 -12.95
N ILE A 48 -1.19 -3.81 -12.45
CA ILE A 48 -0.24 -4.93 -12.41
C ILE A 48 0.04 -5.46 -13.82
N GLY A 49 -1.01 -5.54 -14.63
CA GLY A 49 -0.94 -6.02 -15.99
C GLY A 49 -0.97 -7.54 -16.07
N LYS A 50 -1.12 -8.05 -17.30
CA LYS A 50 -1.18 -9.47 -17.55
C LYS A 50 0.14 -10.12 -17.11
N LYS A 51 0.05 -11.12 -16.22
CA LYS A 51 1.21 -11.83 -15.67
C LYS A 51 2.21 -10.88 -14.99
N GLY A 52 1.74 -9.74 -14.48
CA GLY A 52 2.60 -8.78 -13.80
C GLY A 52 3.50 -7.96 -14.71
N GLU A 53 3.23 -7.91 -16.02
CA GLU A 53 4.14 -7.29 -16.99
C GLU A 53 4.36 -5.79 -16.76
N ASN A 54 3.34 -5.06 -16.33
CA ASN A 54 3.46 -3.61 -16.09
C ASN A 54 4.35 -3.33 -14.89
N VAL A 55 4.15 -4.05 -13.79
CA VAL A 55 4.98 -3.89 -12.59
C VAL A 55 6.43 -4.30 -12.89
N ALA A 56 6.64 -5.38 -13.64
CA ALA A 56 7.97 -5.82 -14.03
C ALA A 56 8.67 -4.76 -14.88
N LYS A 57 7.95 -4.14 -15.82
CA LYS A 57 8.49 -3.08 -16.66
C LYS A 57 8.89 -1.86 -15.82
N LEU A 58 8.03 -1.46 -14.88
CA LEU A 58 8.30 -0.33 -13.99
C LEU A 58 9.52 -0.58 -13.09
N ARG A 59 9.66 -1.80 -12.55
CA ARG A 59 10.85 -2.17 -11.77
C ARG A 59 12.12 -2.01 -12.57
N ARG A 60 12.10 -2.42 -13.83
CA ARG A 60 13.28 -2.27 -14.71
C ARG A 60 13.58 -0.81 -15.01
N LEU A 61 12.55 -0.03 -15.35
CA LEU A 61 12.72 1.39 -15.70
C LEU A 61 13.22 2.21 -14.53
N MET A 62 12.73 1.93 -13.33
CA MET A 62 13.07 2.70 -12.13
C MET A 62 14.21 2.12 -11.32
N ASN A 63 14.55 0.86 -11.57
CA ASN A 63 15.53 0.11 -10.78
C ASN A 63 15.18 0.14 -9.28
N ARG A 64 13.90 -0.02 -8.97
CA ARG A 64 13.36 0.01 -7.61
C ARG A 64 12.33 -1.09 -7.43
N ASP A 65 12.21 -1.59 -6.21
CA ASP A 65 11.08 -2.44 -5.86
C ASP A 65 9.79 -1.62 -5.82
N ILE A 66 8.69 -2.22 -6.24
CA ILE A 66 7.42 -1.51 -6.38
C ILE A 66 6.31 -2.33 -5.73
N LEU A 67 5.51 -1.66 -4.90
CA LEU A 67 4.29 -2.23 -4.33
C LEU A 67 3.10 -1.43 -4.88
N VAL A 68 2.07 -2.12 -5.36
CA VAL A 68 0.85 -1.49 -5.84
C VAL A 68 -0.29 -1.86 -4.91
N VAL A 69 -1.01 -0.87 -4.43
CA VAL A 69 -2.14 -1.03 -3.50
C VAL A 69 -3.39 -0.41 -4.13
N GLU A 70 -4.50 -1.11 -4.03
CA GLU A 70 -5.78 -0.58 -4.49
C GLU A 70 -6.44 0.26 -3.40
N TYR A 71 -6.88 1.46 -3.75
CA TYR A 71 -7.64 2.31 -2.83
C TYR A 71 -9.01 1.68 -2.55
N ALA A 72 -9.53 1.91 -1.36
CA ALA A 72 -10.89 1.54 -0.97
C ALA A 72 -11.45 2.63 -0.06
N ASP A 73 -12.77 2.82 -0.09
CA ASP A 73 -13.42 3.87 0.70
C ASP A 73 -13.56 3.48 2.17
N GLU A 74 -13.63 2.18 2.47
CA GLU A 74 -13.74 1.69 3.84
C GLU A 74 -12.37 1.34 4.40
N PRO A 75 -12.06 1.73 5.64
CA PRO A 75 -10.74 1.49 6.22
C PRO A 75 -10.38 0.01 6.29
N GLU A 76 -11.31 -0.87 6.64
CA GLU A 76 -11.05 -2.32 6.70
C GLU A 76 -10.63 -2.86 5.34
N SER A 77 -11.31 -2.44 4.28
CA SER A 77 -11.01 -2.88 2.92
C SER A 77 -9.66 -2.34 2.45
N PHE A 78 -9.36 -1.08 2.76
CA PHE A 78 -8.07 -0.49 2.38
C PHE A 78 -6.92 -1.19 3.10
N ILE A 79 -7.06 -1.45 4.39
CA ILE A 79 -6.04 -2.17 5.16
C ILE A 79 -5.82 -3.58 4.61
N ALA A 80 -6.91 -4.29 4.29
CA ALA A 80 -6.78 -5.61 3.67
C ALA A 80 -6.03 -5.53 2.34
N ASN A 81 -6.27 -4.50 1.53
CA ASN A 81 -5.55 -4.30 0.27
C ASN A 81 -4.06 -4.04 0.48
N VAL A 82 -3.70 -3.27 1.50
CA VAL A 82 -2.29 -3.00 1.84
C VAL A 82 -1.54 -4.28 2.17
N PHE A 83 -2.19 -5.22 2.87
CA PHE A 83 -1.60 -6.49 3.29
C PHE A 83 -1.96 -7.66 2.37
N ARG A 84 -2.51 -7.39 1.19
CA ARG A 84 -3.05 -8.41 0.28
C ARG A 84 -2.11 -9.60 0.01
N ASN A 85 -0.82 -9.33 -0.09
CA ASN A 85 0.17 -10.35 -0.42
C ASN A 85 0.50 -11.30 0.74
N TYR A 86 -0.07 -11.06 1.92
CA TYR A 86 0.26 -11.80 3.15
C TYR A 86 -0.88 -12.67 3.66
N LYS A 87 -1.85 -13.00 2.80
CA LYS A 87 -2.97 -13.89 3.14
C LYS A 87 -3.75 -13.39 4.35
N VAL A 88 -4.38 -12.22 4.20
CA VAL A 88 -5.17 -11.60 5.26
C VAL A 88 -6.39 -12.45 5.57
N LYS A 89 -6.62 -12.74 6.87
CA LYS A 89 -7.78 -13.47 7.36
C LYS A 89 -8.85 -12.53 7.88
N LYS A 90 -8.47 -11.48 8.61
CA LYS A 90 -9.41 -10.47 9.09
C LYS A 90 -8.68 -9.18 9.47
N VAL A 91 -9.45 -8.10 9.54
CA VAL A 91 -8.99 -6.80 10.00
C VAL A 91 -9.93 -6.33 11.09
N ASP A 92 -9.40 -6.02 12.27
CA ASP A 92 -10.15 -5.49 13.41
C ASP A 92 -9.71 -4.07 13.69
N ILE A 93 -10.65 -3.15 13.77
CA ILE A 93 -10.37 -1.75 14.10
C ILE A 93 -11.05 -1.42 15.42
N GLU A 94 -10.31 -0.88 16.38
CA GLU A 94 -10.84 -0.55 17.69
C GLU A 94 -10.27 0.77 18.19
N GLN A 95 -11.06 1.43 19.03
CA GLN A 95 -10.64 2.64 19.71
C GLN A 95 -9.90 2.26 20.99
N ARG A 96 -8.69 2.78 21.16
CA ARG A 96 -7.88 2.58 22.36
C ARG A 96 -7.51 3.95 22.93
N GLY A 97 -8.31 4.44 23.89
CA GLY A 97 -8.13 5.80 24.40
C GLY A 97 -8.34 6.83 23.29
N ASP A 98 -7.32 7.66 23.03
CA ASP A 98 -7.39 8.70 22.01
C ASP A 98 -6.93 8.23 20.62
N ILE A 99 -6.51 6.99 20.50
CA ILE A 99 -6.04 6.47 19.22
C ILE A 99 -6.94 5.37 18.68
N THR A 100 -6.95 5.24 17.37
CA THR A 100 -7.60 4.13 16.67
C THR A 100 -6.52 3.14 16.26
N HIS A 101 -6.73 1.87 16.62
CA HIS A 101 -5.80 0.79 16.36
C HIS A 101 -6.40 -0.23 15.41
N ALA A 102 -5.63 -0.67 14.43
CA ALA A 102 -6.02 -1.76 13.52
C ALA A 102 -5.14 -2.97 13.79
N THR A 103 -5.77 -4.14 13.90
CA THR A 103 -5.07 -5.42 14.00
C THR A 103 -5.37 -6.21 12.73
N VAL A 104 -4.33 -6.57 12.00
CA VAL A 104 -4.44 -7.35 10.78
C VAL A 104 -4.00 -8.76 11.08
N THR A 105 -4.93 -9.71 10.95
CA THR A 105 -4.61 -11.12 11.15
C THR A 105 -4.30 -11.73 9.78
N VAL A 106 -3.10 -12.27 9.65
CA VAL A 106 -2.62 -12.91 8.43
C VAL A 106 -2.36 -14.38 8.71
N ASP A 107 -2.16 -15.16 7.64
CA ASP A 107 -1.74 -16.54 7.80
C ASP A 107 -0.42 -16.61 8.59
N ALA A 108 -0.31 -17.59 9.50
CA ALA A 108 0.87 -17.71 10.37
C ALA A 108 2.18 -17.77 9.57
N SER A 109 2.15 -18.43 8.41
CA SER A 109 3.32 -18.55 7.53
C SER A 109 3.77 -17.21 6.94
N MET A 110 2.90 -16.21 6.93
CA MET A 110 3.15 -14.90 6.30
C MET A 110 3.42 -13.79 7.31
N LYS A 111 3.25 -14.05 8.60
CA LYS A 111 3.36 -13.01 9.63
C LYS A 111 4.73 -12.32 9.62
N GLY A 112 5.80 -13.09 9.58
CA GLY A 112 7.16 -12.52 9.54
C GLY A 112 7.40 -11.64 8.32
N LYS A 113 6.89 -12.05 7.15
CA LYS A 113 7.02 -11.27 5.92
C LYS A 113 6.18 -9.99 5.98
N ALA A 114 4.98 -10.09 6.56
CA ALA A 114 4.08 -8.93 6.69
C ALA A 114 4.70 -7.84 7.58
N ILE A 115 5.38 -8.22 8.63
CA ILE A 115 6.08 -7.29 9.51
C ILE A 115 7.36 -6.79 8.85
N GLY A 116 8.11 -7.70 8.22
CA GLY A 116 9.36 -7.40 7.54
C GLY A 116 10.54 -7.28 8.52
N ARG A 117 11.74 -7.25 7.95
CA ARG A 117 12.97 -7.12 8.74
C ARG A 117 12.94 -5.77 9.48
N GLU A 118 13.15 -5.81 10.78
CA GLU A 118 13.13 -4.62 11.64
C GLU A 118 11.81 -3.85 11.58
N GLY A 119 10.72 -4.53 11.20
CA GLY A 119 9.40 -3.91 11.10
C GLY A 119 9.20 -3.00 9.89
N LYS A 120 10.04 -3.08 8.87
CA LYS A 120 9.99 -2.17 7.71
C LYS A 120 8.66 -2.18 6.99
N ASN A 121 8.12 -3.36 6.68
CA ASN A 121 6.87 -3.47 5.96
C ASN A 121 5.70 -2.94 6.79
N LEU A 122 5.71 -3.24 8.08
CA LEU A 122 4.67 -2.77 8.99
C LEU A 122 4.68 -1.23 9.10
N ARG A 123 5.87 -0.63 9.17
CA ARG A 123 5.98 0.84 9.21
C ARG A 123 5.45 1.48 7.93
N ILE A 124 5.82 0.94 6.77
CA ILE A 124 5.32 1.44 5.48
C ILE A 124 3.80 1.33 5.44
N ALA A 125 3.24 0.18 5.85
CA ALA A 125 1.81 -0.04 5.89
C ALA A 125 1.11 0.96 6.81
N ARG A 126 1.65 1.16 8.02
CA ARG A 126 1.09 2.11 8.97
C ARG A 126 1.10 3.53 8.41
N ASP A 127 2.21 3.95 7.81
CA ASP A 127 2.34 5.29 7.24
C ASP A 127 1.33 5.49 6.10
N LEU A 128 1.18 4.49 5.25
CA LEU A 128 0.23 4.55 4.15
C LEU A 128 -1.22 4.62 4.66
N ILE A 129 -1.57 3.77 5.62
CA ILE A 129 -2.92 3.73 6.19
C ILE A 129 -3.25 5.06 6.88
N SER A 130 -2.32 5.61 7.66
CA SER A 130 -2.56 6.85 8.39
C SER A 130 -2.69 8.07 7.48
N ARG A 131 -2.16 8.01 6.26
CA ARG A 131 -2.34 9.09 5.27
C ARG A 131 -3.77 9.19 4.78
N HIS A 132 -4.50 8.09 4.78
CA HIS A 132 -5.83 8.01 4.18
C HIS A 132 -6.96 7.87 5.18
N PHE A 133 -6.68 7.36 6.37
CA PHE A 133 -7.69 7.12 7.41
C PHE A 133 -7.15 7.54 8.79
N PRO A 134 -8.02 7.93 9.73
CA PRO A 134 -7.59 8.33 11.07
C PRO A 134 -7.24 7.13 11.95
N ILE A 135 -6.21 6.38 11.55
CA ILE A 135 -5.71 5.20 12.24
C ILE A 135 -4.24 5.44 12.55
N GLN A 136 -3.89 5.50 13.83
CA GLN A 136 -2.55 5.86 14.28
C GLN A 136 -1.65 4.67 14.57
N SER A 137 -2.23 3.50 14.74
CA SER A 137 -1.48 2.31 15.18
C SER A 137 -1.97 1.08 14.41
N VAL A 138 -1.03 0.25 13.96
CA VAL A 138 -1.32 -0.97 13.23
C VAL A 138 -0.44 -2.09 13.76
N SER A 139 -1.02 -3.26 14.00
CA SER A 139 -0.27 -4.45 14.36
C SER A 139 -0.67 -5.63 13.48
N VAL A 140 0.23 -6.61 13.38
CA VAL A 140 0.00 -7.86 12.65
C VAL A 140 -0.11 -9.00 13.64
N ALA A 141 -1.19 -9.75 13.51
CA ALA A 141 -1.43 -10.91 14.37
C ALA A 141 -1.31 -12.23 13.62
#